data_ffee10ae2068599d7a290166dd644af7
#
_entry.id   ffee10ae2068599d7a290166dd644af7
#
_cell.length_a   1.000
_cell.length_b   1.000
_cell.length_c   1.000
_cell.angle_alpha   90.00
_cell.angle_beta   90.00
_cell.angle_gamma   90.00
#
_symmetry.space_group_name_H-M   'P 1'
#
loop_
_entity.id
_entity.type
_entity.pdbx_description
1 polymer ?
#
loop_
_entity_poly.entity_id
_entity_poly.type
_entity_poly.pdbx_seq_one_letter_code
_entity_poly.pdbx_strand_id
1 'polypeptide(L)'
;MKGDLLAQPHLHVVHITGPKELDAVREALALTPDEERRWHVMGYQDRMGETMAAADAIVSRAGATSLAEISALAIPAVLVPFPYATEDHQTTNARSYVEAGCAFMVPDAELETESFARAVSLLIDDEAVREAQRDAARAQKTTEAAAMLADVVEAAAQPVARAVQ
;
A
#
# COMPACT_ATOMS: atom_id res chain seq x y z
N MET A 1 -3.31 0.84 19.92
CA MET A 1 -3.11 1.55 18.63
C MET A 1 -4.10 2.70 18.37
N LYS A 2 -5.47 2.57 18.52
CA LYS A 2 -6.38 3.73 18.33
C LYS A 2 -5.96 4.96 19.14
N GLY A 3 -5.73 4.77 20.45
CA GLY A 3 -5.33 5.87 21.35
C GLY A 3 -4.02 6.52 20.94
N ASP A 4 -3.02 5.75 20.52
CA ASP A 4 -1.70 6.25 20.13
C ASP A 4 -1.79 7.08 18.83
N LEU A 5 -2.59 6.62 17.85
CA LEU A 5 -2.84 7.36 16.63
C LEU A 5 -3.57 8.68 16.87
N LEU A 6 -4.60 8.65 17.72
CA LEU A 6 -5.37 9.85 18.06
C LEU A 6 -4.61 10.82 18.98
N ALA A 7 -3.59 10.35 19.68
CA ALA A 7 -2.69 11.21 20.46
C ALA A 7 -1.83 12.12 19.56
N GLN A 8 -1.66 11.78 18.28
CA GLN A 8 -0.97 12.60 17.29
C GLN A 8 -1.90 13.69 16.76
N PRO A 9 -1.73 14.97 17.10
CA PRO A 9 -2.74 16.00 16.81
C PRO A 9 -2.92 16.30 15.32
N HIS A 10 -1.92 15.99 14.49
CA HIS A 10 -1.92 16.28 13.05
C HIS A 10 -2.27 15.05 12.21
N LEU A 11 -2.46 13.88 12.84
CA LEU A 11 -2.76 12.66 12.11
C LEU A 11 -4.23 12.62 11.72
N HIS A 12 -4.48 12.38 10.45
CA HIS A 12 -5.78 12.04 9.90
C HIS A 12 -5.76 10.60 9.36
N VAL A 13 -6.80 9.85 9.63
CA VAL A 13 -6.93 8.46 9.19
C VAL A 13 -8.12 8.34 8.26
N VAL A 14 -7.90 7.77 7.07
CA VAL A 14 -8.95 7.31 6.18
C VAL A 14 -8.97 5.79 6.26
N HIS A 15 -10.04 5.24 6.84
CA HIS A 15 -10.17 3.81 7.08
C HIS A 15 -11.24 3.21 6.18
N ILE A 16 -10.81 2.49 5.15
CA ILE A 16 -11.68 1.84 4.17
C ILE A 16 -11.81 0.38 4.56
N THR A 17 -13.00 0.00 5.02
CA THR A 17 -13.25 -1.32 5.63
C THR A 17 -13.75 -2.37 4.65
N GLY A 18 -14.25 -1.95 3.49
CA GLY A 18 -15.20 -2.73 2.71
C GLY A 18 -16.64 -2.58 3.25
N PRO A 19 -17.66 -2.66 2.38
CA PRO A 19 -19.05 -2.38 2.79
C PRO A 19 -19.60 -3.37 3.81
N LYS A 20 -19.09 -4.60 3.84
CA LYS A 20 -19.58 -5.66 4.75
C LYS A 20 -19.11 -5.45 6.20
N GLU A 21 -17.91 -4.88 6.38
CA GLU A 21 -17.28 -4.74 7.70
C GLU A 21 -17.52 -3.35 8.32
N LEU A 22 -18.17 -2.43 7.59
CA LEU A 22 -18.31 -1.03 7.98
C LEU A 22 -18.92 -0.86 9.37
N ASP A 23 -20.04 -1.50 9.62
CA ASP A 23 -20.79 -1.32 10.88
C ASP A 23 -20.02 -1.96 12.06
N ALA A 24 -19.46 -3.14 11.86
CA ALA A 24 -18.64 -3.82 12.87
C ALA A 24 -17.41 -3.00 13.25
N VAL A 25 -16.72 -2.40 12.25
CA VAL A 25 -15.56 -1.54 12.50
C VAL A 25 -15.94 -0.25 13.21
N ARG A 26 -17.05 0.38 12.84
CA ARG A 26 -17.55 1.59 13.54
C ARG A 26 -17.87 1.30 14.99
N GLU A 27 -18.56 0.19 15.27
CA GLU A 27 -18.87 -0.25 16.63
C GLU A 27 -17.58 -0.53 17.43
N ALA A 28 -16.64 -1.26 16.86
CA ALA A 28 -15.37 -1.60 17.52
C ALA A 28 -14.50 -0.36 17.80
N LEU A 29 -14.46 0.60 16.87
CA LEU A 29 -13.72 1.85 17.06
C LEU A 29 -14.39 2.77 18.07
N ALA A 30 -15.72 2.79 18.16
CA ALA A 30 -16.50 3.64 19.06
C ALA A 30 -15.96 5.07 19.10
N LEU A 31 -15.85 5.71 17.93
CA LEU A 31 -15.30 7.05 17.80
C LEU A 31 -16.26 8.09 18.41
N THR A 32 -15.73 9.03 19.14
CA THR A 32 -16.47 10.22 19.54
C THR A 32 -16.62 11.19 18.36
N PRO A 33 -17.58 12.15 18.39
CA PRO A 33 -17.73 13.14 17.32
C PRO A 33 -16.47 13.98 17.05
N ASP A 34 -15.63 14.20 18.05
CA ASP A 34 -14.36 14.91 17.88
C ASP A 34 -13.30 14.01 17.22
N GLU A 35 -13.26 12.72 17.52
CA GLU A 35 -12.37 11.76 16.89
C GLU A 35 -12.75 11.53 15.41
N GLU A 36 -14.06 11.52 15.08
CA GLU A 36 -14.55 11.39 13.70
C GLU A 36 -14.07 12.51 12.76
N ARG A 37 -13.70 13.67 13.30
CA ARG A 37 -13.12 14.77 12.50
C ARG A 37 -11.76 14.41 11.91
N ARG A 38 -11.07 13.44 12.52
CA ARG A 38 -9.72 13.02 12.11
C ARG A 38 -9.64 11.55 11.71
N TRP A 39 -10.67 10.77 12.02
CA TRP A 39 -10.73 9.35 11.65
C TRP A 39 -11.99 9.05 10.85
N HIS A 40 -11.84 9.02 9.55
CA HIS A 40 -12.95 8.83 8.62
C HIS A 40 -13.11 7.36 8.28
N VAL A 41 -14.18 6.71 8.76
CA VAL A 41 -14.47 5.30 8.48
C VAL A 41 -15.49 5.21 7.36
N MET A 42 -15.15 4.52 6.28
CA MET A 42 -16.00 4.35 5.12
C MET A 42 -15.94 2.92 4.57
N GLY A 43 -17.06 2.44 4.05
CA GLY A 43 -17.15 1.09 3.48
C GLY A 43 -16.53 1.00 2.09
N TYR A 44 -16.54 2.08 1.34
CA TYR A 44 -16.03 2.13 -0.03
C TYR A 44 -15.58 3.56 -0.39
N GLN A 45 -14.63 3.67 -1.31
CA GLN A 45 -14.12 4.94 -1.82
C GLN A 45 -14.08 4.91 -3.36
N ASP A 46 -14.96 5.70 -3.99
CA ASP A 46 -15.06 5.77 -5.46
C ASP A 46 -13.82 6.41 -6.09
N ARG A 47 -13.18 7.34 -5.38
CA ARG A 47 -12.01 8.10 -5.85
C ARG A 47 -10.75 7.60 -5.17
N MET A 48 -10.49 6.28 -5.22
CA MET A 48 -9.38 5.64 -4.51
C MET A 48 -8.03 6.24 -4.89
N GLY A 49 -7.77 6.47 -6.18
CA GLY A 49 -6.51 7.03 -6.64
C GLY A 49 -6.21 8.43 -6.06
N GLU A 50 -7.24 9.28 -5.90
CA GLU A 50 -7.07 10.60 -5.30
C GLU A 50 -6.87 10.50 -3.78
N THR A 51 -7.58 9.57 -3.14
CA THR A 51 -7.39 9.31 -1.71
C THR A 51 -5.98 8.79 -1.41
N MET A 52 -5.48 7.88 -2.24
CA MET A 52 -4.11 7.39 -2.13
C MET A 52 -3.08 8.47 -2.43
N ALA A 53 -3.31 9.32 -3.44
CA ALA A 53 -2.40 10.42 -3.76
C ALA A 53 -2.31 11.49 -2.67
N ALA A 54 -3.33 11.59 -1.81
CA ALA A 54 -3.33 12.48 -0.65
C ALA A 54 -2.70 11.87 0.61
N ALA A 55 -2.35 10.58 0.59
CA ALA A 55 -1.82 9.88 1.75
C ALA A 55 -0.31 10.05 1.88
N ASP A 56 0.17 10.33 3.10
CA ASP A 56 1.60 10.34 3.44
C ASP A 56 2.14 8.92 3.67
N ALA A 57 1.29 8.00 4.11
CA ALA A 57 1.59 6.59 4.32
C ALA A 57 0.33 5.74 4.19
N ILE A 58 0.49 4.46 3.91
CA ILE A 58 -0.63 3.52 3.76
C ILE A 58 -0.37 2.20 4.49
N VAL A 59 -1.44 1.65 5.07
CA VAL A 59 -1.49 0.23 5.47
C VAL A 59 -2.42 -0.48 4.51
N SER A 60 -1.95 -1.50 3.82
CA SER A 60 -2.72 -2.16 2.76
C SER A 60 -2.47 -3.66 2.69
N ARG A 61 -3.42 -4.38 2.10
CA ARG A 61 -3.17 -5.72 1.57
C ARG A 61 -2.20 -5.67 0.38
N ALA A 62 -1.57 -6.79 0.04
CA ALA A 62 -0.55 -6.86 -1.00
C ALA A 62 -1.09 -7.45 -2.33
N GLY A 63 -2.31 -7.08 -2.70
CA GLY A 63 -2.86 -7.40 -4.01
C GLY A 63 -2.08 -6.69 -5.13
N ALA A 64 -1.94 -7.33 -6.29
CA ALA A 64 -1.15 -6.80 -7.39
C ALA A 64 -1.58 -5.39 -7.82
N THR A 65 -2.89 -5.14 -7.91
CA THR A 65 -3.43 -3.82 -8.27
C THR A 65 -3.06 -2.77 -7.23
N SER A 66 -3.29 -3.06 -5.93
CA SER A 66 -2.95 -2.13 -4.85
C SER A 66 -1.46 -1.81 -4.82
N LEU A 67 -0.59 -2.81 -5.02
CA LEU A 67 0.85 -2.60 -5.08
C LEU A 67 1.26 -1.76 -6.28
N ALA A 68 0.64 -1.96 -7.45
CA ALA A 68 0.90 -1.13 -8.62
C ALA A 68 0.54 0.33 -8.38
N GLU A 69 -0.60 0.60 -7.74
CA GLU A 69 -1.05 1.95 -7.37
C GLU A 69 -0.13 2.59 -6.32
N ILE A 70 0.21 1.86 -5.24
CA ILE A 70 1.14 2.30 -4.19
C ILE A 70 2.51 2.63 -4.80
N SER A 71 3.01 1.78 -5.70
CA SER A 71 4.29 1.97 -6.38
C SER A 71 4.27 3.19 -7.29
N ALA A 72 3.23 3.34 -8.12
CA ALA A 72 3.10 4.45 -9.05
C ALA A 72 3.04 5.81 -8.34
N LEU A 73 2.43 5.85 -7.16
CA LEU A 73 2.33 7.05 -6.32
C LEU A 73 3.51 7.19 -5.33
N ALA A 74 4.39 6.19 -5.28
CA ALA A 74 5.52 6.13 -4.35
C ALA A 74 5.10 6.38 -2.88
N ILE A 75 4.01 5.73 -2.42
CA ILE A 75 3.50 5.91 -1.07
C ILE A 75 4.23 4.97 -0.11
N PRO A 76 4.80 5.46 1.00
CA PRO A 76 5.35 4.64 2.06
C PRO A 76 4.30 3.69 2.62
N ALA A 77 4.64 2.42 2.82
CA ALA A 77 3.65 1.41 3.12
C ALA A 77 4.04 0.42 4.23
N VAL A 78 3.03 -0.01 4.98
CA VAL A 78 3.03 -1.30 5.68
C VAL A 78 2.11 -2.25 4.93
N LEU A 79 2.66 -3.33 4.44
CA LEU A 79 1.93 -4.36 3.69
C LEU A 79 1.52 -5.50 4.63
N VAL A 80 0.25 -5.86 4.59
CA VAL A 80 -0.31 -6.98 5.33
C VAL A 80 -0.90 -7.97 4.33
N PRO A 81 -0.13 -8.98 3.88
CA PRO A 81 -0.61 -9.96 2.92
C PRO A 81 -1.85 -10.70 3.43
N PHE A 82 -2.82 -10.95 2.55
CA PHE A 82 -4.01 -11.70 2.90
C PHE A 82 -3.68 -13.19 2.99
N PRO A 83 -3.88 -13.85 4.16
CA PRO A 83 -3.37 -15.20 4.40
C PRO A 83 -4.05 -16.31 3.60
N TYR A 84 -5.25 -16.02 3.06
CA TYR A 84 -6.03 -16.97 2.26
C TYR A 84 -5.96 -16.67 0.75
N ALA A 85 -4.96 -15.89 0.33
CA ALA A 85 -4.73 -15.65 -1.09
C ALA A 85 -4.29 -16.94 -1.79
N THR A 86 -4.84 -17.19 -2.97
CA THR A 86 -4.48 -18.39 -3.78
C THR A 86 -2.96 -18.45 -3.96
N GLU A 87 -2.36 -19.62 -3.72
CA GLU A 87 -0.90 -19.84 -3.88
C GLU A 87 0.00 -18.84 -3.14
N ASP A 88 -0.50 -18.21 -2.08
CA ASP A 88 0.25 -17.23 -1.26
C ASP A 88 0.88 -16.07 -2.08
N HIS A 89 0.26 -15.74 -3.23
CA HIS A 89 0.82 -14.72 -4.12
C HIS A 89 0.92 -13.33 -3.47
N GLN A 90 0.08 -12.98 -2.46
CA GLN A 90 0.19 -11.70 -1.78
C GLN A 90 1.46 -11.60 -0.93
N THR A 91 1.87 -12.68 -0.26
CA THR A 91 3.15 -12.70 0.47
C THR A 91 4.33 -12.56 -0.49
N THR A 92 4.29 -13.25 -1.63
CA THR A 92 5.32 -13.14 -2.66
C THR A 92 5.43 -11.72 -3.21
N ASN A 93 4.30 -11.09 -3.54
CA ASN A 93 4.23 -9.71 -3.99
C ASN A 93 4.80 -8.73 -2.95
N ALA A 94 4.35 -8.86 -1.69
CA ALA A 94 4.83 -8.00 -0.60
C ALA A 94 6.33 -8.16 -0.38
N ARG A 95 6.85 -9.39 -0.42
CA ARG A 95 8.28 -9.67 -0.23
C ARG A 95 9.14 -8.95 -1.25
N SER A 96 8.81 -9.03 -2.54
CA SER A 96 9.54 -8.33 -3.59
C SER A 96 9.59 -6.82 -3.35
N TYR A 97 8.47 -6.25 -2.86
CA TYR A 97 8.36 -4.82 -2.59
C TYR A 97 9.19 -4.40 -1.36
N VAL A 98 9.25 -5.26 -0.34
CA VAL A 98 10.08 -5.06 0.87
C VAL A 98 11.57 -5.23 0.58
N GLU A 99 11.96 -6.23 -0.22
CA GLU A 99 13.33 -6.44 -0.65
C GLU A 99 13.88 -5.25 -1.45
N ALA A 100 13.00 -4.56 -2.18
CA ALA A 100 13.33 -3.31 -2.85
C ALA A 100 13.40 -2.09 -1.91
N GLY A 101 13.10 -2.24 -0.62
CA GLY A 101 13.11 -1.15 0.36
C GLY A 101 11.87 -0.24 0.32
N CYS A 102 10.82 -0.62 -0.40
CA CYS A 102 9.64 0.23 -0.66
C CYS A 102 8.57 0.15 0.43
N ALA A 103 8.62 -0.84 1.33
CA ALA A 103 7.62 -1.03 2.36
C ALA A 103 8.14 -1.86 3.53
N PHE A 104 7.39 -1.85 4.62
CA PHE A 104 7.45 -2.91 5.63
C PHE A 104 6.41 -3.99 5.33
N MET A 105 6.63 -5.21 5.81
CA MET A 105 5.64 -6.28 5.76
C MET A 105 5.38 -6.82 7.16
N VAL A 106 4.11 -6.98 7.51
CA VAL A 106 3.66 -7.60 8.74
C VAL A 106 2.68 -8.72 8.39
N PRO A 107 2.90 -9.95 8.84
CA PRO A 107 1.94 -11.04 8.66
C PRO A 107 0.56 -10.72 9.28
N ASP A 108 -0.51 -11.19 8.67
CA ASP A 108 -1.89 -10.99 9.17
C ASP A 108 -2.06 -11.47 10.62
N ALA A 109 -1.42 -12.58 10.99
CA ALA A 109 -1.43 -13.10 12.34
C ALA A 109 -0.77 -12.20 13.40
N GLU A 110 -0.01 -11.19 12.96
CA GLU A 110 0.70 -10.26 13.83
C GLU A 110 0.03 -8.90 13.97
N LEU A 111 -1.17 -8.71 13.41
CA LEU A 111 -1.90 -7.43 13.46
C LEU A 111 -2.20 -6.91 14.88
N GLU A 112 -2.31 -7.81 15.84
CA GLU A 112 -2.55 -7.45 17.25
C GLU A 112 -1.27 -7.39 18.10
N THR A 113 -0.10 -7.49 17.47
CA THR A 113 1.19 -7.51 18.17
C THR A 113 1.90 -6.16 18.11
N GLU A 114 2.95 -6.03 18.92
CA GLU A 114 3.85 -4.86 18.89
C GLU A 114 4.56 -4.69 17.54
N SER A 115 4.76 -5.76 16.77
CA SER A 115 5.37 -5.74 15.45
C SER A 115 4.60 -4.82 14.49
N PHE A 116 3.28 -4.98 14.41
CA PHE A 116 2.42 -4.13 13.59
C PHE A 116 2.39 -2.68 14.10
N ALA A 117 2.18 -2.50 15.40
CA ALA A 117 2.16 -1.16 15.99
C ALA A 117 3.47 -0.41 15.72
N ARG A 118 4.61 -1.08 15.87
CA ARG A 118 5.93 -0.51 15.60
C ARG A 118 6.12 -0.13 14.13
N ALA A 119 5.72 -1.00 13.19
CA ALA A 119 5.84 -0.72 11.76
C ALA A 119 5.01 0.52 11.37
N VAL A 120 3.79 0.65 11.92
CA VAL A 120 2.93 1.81 11.68
C VAL A 120 3.53 3.08 12.33
N SER A 121 3.99 3.00 13.58
CA SER A 121 4.62 4.15 14.25
C SER A 121 5.85 4.65 13.51
N LEU A 122 6.69 3.76 12.97
CA LEU A 122 7.85 4.16 12.17
C LEU A 122 7.45 5.00 10.94
N LEU A 123 6.36 4.63 10.27
CA LEU A 123 5.87 5.43 9.13
C LEU A 123 5.26 6.77 9.55
N ILE A 124 4.67 6.86 10.74
CA ILE A 124 4.04 8.08 11.22
C ILE A 124 5.07 9.05 11.78
N ASP A 125 5.99 8.54 12.61
CA ASP A 125 6.86 9.36 13.44
C ASP A 125 8.21 9.69 12.77
N ASP A 126 8.64 8.90 11.78
CA ASP A 126 9.96 9.03 11.17
C ASP A 126 9.86 9.42 9.68
N GLU A 127 10.13 10.70 9.39
CA GLU A 127 10.14 11.23 8.04
C GLU A 127 11.26 10.62 7.18
N ALA A 128 12.41 10.31 7.78
CA ALA A 128 13.52 9.71 7.03
C ALA A 128 13.18 8.30 6.54
N VAL A 129 12.41 7.53 7.32
CA VAL A 129 11.88 6.22 6.92
C VAL A 129 10.91 6.39 5.74
N ARG A 130 9.99 7.36 5.81
CA ARG A 130 9.06 7.61 4.69
C ARG A 130 9.80 8.02 3.42
N GLU A 131 10.76 8.93 3.51
CA GLU A 131 11.54 9.36 2.34
C GLU A 131 12.37 8.21 1.75
N ALA A 132 12.99 7.38 2.58
CA ALA A 132 13.73 6.21 2.10
C ALA A 132 12.82 5.25 1.31
N GLN A 133 11.60 4.97 1.79
CA GLN A 133 10.65 4.13 1.07
C GLN A 133 10.14 4.79 -0.21
N ARG A 134 9.89 6.11 -0.21
CA ARG A 134 9.52 6.88 -1.41
C ARG A 134 10.59 6.80 -2.49
N ASP A 135 11.84 7.03 -2.13
CA ASP A 135 12.95 7.01 -3.07
C ASP A 135 13.16 5.61 -3.64
N ALA A 136 13.05 4.57 -2.81
CA ALA A 136 13.10 3.19 -3.26
C ALA A 136 11.97 2.88 -4.25
N ALA A 137 10.73 3.31 -3.97
CA ALA A 137 9.59 3.11 -4.86
C ALA A 137 9.75 3.86 -6.19
N ARG A 138 10.21 5.10 -6.17
CA ARG A 138 10.52 5.87 -7.40
C ARG A 138 11.58 5.20 -8.25
N ALA A 139 12.57 4.57 -7.64
CA ALA A 139 13.63 3.84 -8.34
C ALA A 139 13.12 2.60 -9.09
N GLN A 140 11.96 2.04 -8.72
CA GLN A 140 11.35 0.90 -9.41
C GLN A 140 10.80 1.25 -10.80
N LYS A 141 10.63 2.53 -11.14
CA LYS A 141 10.13 3.01 -12.46
C LYS A 141 8.84 2.35 -12.92
N THR A 142 7.97 2.02 -12.01
CA THR A 142 6.72 1.26 -12.28
C THR A 142 5.82 1.97 -13.31
N THR A 143 5.90 3.31 -13.38
CA THR A 143 5.16 4.13 -14.35
C THR A 143 5.66 3.95 -15.79
N GLU A 144 6.88 3.46 -15.99
CA GLU A 144 7.46 3.19 -17.31
C GLU A 144 7.18 1.77 -17.81
N ALA A 145 6.62 0.89 -16.97
CA ALA A 145 6.45 -0.53 -17.29
C ALA A 145 5.64 -0.79 -18.57
N ALA A 146 4.62 0.02 -18.85
CA ALA A 146 3.82 -0.11 -20.07
C ALA A 146 4.63 0.24 -21.32
N ALA A 147 5.47 1.27 -21.27
CA ALA A 147 6.35 1.66 -22.37
C ALA A 147 7.42 0.57 -22.60
N MET A 148 8.04 0.07 -21.54
CA MET A 148 9.02 -1.02 -21.63
C MET A 148 8.42 -2.29 -22.23
N LEU A 149 7.17 -2.63 -21.87
CA LEU A 149 6.48 -3.78 -22.46
C LEU A 149 6.19 -3.55 -23.94
N ALA A 150 5.77 -2.34 -24.33
CA ALA A 150 5.57 -2.00 -25.73
C ALA A 150 6.86 -2.15 -26.56
N ASP A 151 7.99 -1.66 -26.03
CA ASP A 151 9.31 -1.80 -26.68
C ASP A 151 9.69 -3.28 -26.90
N VAL A 152 9.44 -4.13 -25.90
CA VAL A 152 9.69 -5.58 -26.00
C VAL A 152 8.81 -6.23 -27.08
N VAL A 153 7.53 -5.88 -27.13
CA VAL A 153 6.59 -6.39 -28.13
C VAL A 153 6.98 -5.92 -29.53
N GLU A 154 7.34 -4.65 -29.70
CA GLU A 154 7.79 -4.11 -30.98
C GLU A 154 9.08 -4.76 -31.45
N ALA A 155 10.04 -4.96 -30.56
CA ALA A 155 11.28 -5.67 -30.88
C ALA A 155 11.04 -7.12 -31.31
N ALA A 156 10.11 -7.81 -30.65
CA ALA A 156 9.73 -9.19 -31.00
C ALA A 156 8.94 -9.29 -32.33
N ALA A 157 8.19 -8.23 -32.67
CA ALA A 157 7.38 -8.18 -33.89
C ALA A 157 8.20 -7.81 -35.15
N GLN A 158 9.44 -7.35 -35.00
CA GLN A 158 10.29 -7.05 -36.18
C GLN A 158 10.57 -8.34 -36.99
N PRO A 159 10.34 -8.34 -38.31
CA PRO A 159 10.60 -9.52 -39.13
C PRO A 159 12.09 -9.84 -39.09
N VAL A 160 12.43 -11.08 -38.73
CA VAL A 160 13.80 -11.60 -38.89
C VAL A 160 14.17 -11.45 -40.35
N ALA A 161 15.12 -10.59 -40.67
CA ALA A 161 15.64 -10.46 -42.03
C ALA A 161 16.12 -11.83 -42.50
N ARG A 162 15.36 -12.46 -43.38
CA ARG A 162 15.81 -13.70 -44.04
C ARG A 162 17.06 -13.34 -44.84
N ALA A 163 18.20 -13.85 -44.43
CA ALA A 163 19.39 -13.86 -45.24
C ALA A 163 19.06 -14.69 -46.50
N VAL A 164 18.88 -14.00 -47.62
CA VAL A 164 18.82 -14.62 -48.93
C VAL A 164 20.26 -14.99 -49.28
N GLN A 165 20.53 -16.31 -49.31
CA GLN A 165 21.73 -16.85 -49.90
C GLN A 165 21.56 -16.93 -51.43
#